data_d39b04657b318aa276ebb80985719891
#
_entry.id   d39b04657b318aa276ebb80985719891
#
_cell.length_a   1.000
_cell.length_b   1.000
_cell.length_c   1.000
_cell.angle_alpha   90.00
_cell.angle_beta   90.00
_cell.angle_gamma   90.00
#
_symmetry.space_group_name_H-M   'P 1'
#
loop_
_entity.id
_entity.type
_entity.pdbx_description
1 polymer ?
#
loop_
_entity_poly.entity_id
_entity_poly.type
_entity_poly.pdbx_seq_one_letter_code
_entity_poly.pdbx_strand_id
1 'polypeptide(L)'
;MNRIARLVVLALVLLAGTAAWAQPAPAGKNLTVGILLVGPYNDHGWSQATYDGLSYAIAKVPGTKMVYVDKVNPADRPGTTASQLAESLVNQGAKMVIFNSDDMSDEAVKFATAHKDIFVIFLSGDTTWKEGKNFHDLPNMVCIMGKMEYMKMIAGVAAAMTTQSGKIGFLGPLINDETRRLAASAYLGAKYAWVNYRHQPLSKLDFKVTWIGFWFNIPGVTSDPTQVADDFFNSGYDVVISGIDTTEAVAEAAKYQAKGQTVWAIPYDYKDAINEGRGVSLGVPYFNWGPSIAVAAKAAMNGSWKSHWEWNGPDWKNINDPDKSAVGFNKGTLSKDAGAAVDKFIAELAKGLNLWKGPLNLQDGSQYLSSGQAATEKQIWYLPQLLEGMQGQSVSK
;
A
#
# COMPACT_ATOMS: atom_id res chain seq x y z
N MET A 1 -29.91 -66.43 49.50
CA MET A 1 -29.05 -65.33 49.94
C MET A 1 -28.37 -64.79 48.71
N ASN A 2 -28.96 -63.83 48.00
CA ASN A 2 -28.45 -63.26 46.78
C ASN A 2 -27.86 -61.85 47.02
N ARG A 3 -26.55 -61.69 46.82
CA ARG A 3 -25.90 -60.41 46.90
C ARG A 3 -25.88 -59.82 45.49
N ILE A 4 -26.64 -58.75 45.26
CA ILE A 4 -26.65 -57.97 44.07
C ILE A 4 -25.50 -56.94 44.16
N ALA A 5 -24.49 -57.13 43.34
CA ALA A 5 -23.41 -56.14 43.17
C ALA A 5 -23.90 -55.03 42.28
N ARG A 6 -23.95 -53.78 42.77
CA ARG A 6 -24.21 -52.57 41.97
C ARG A 6 -22.89 -52.09 41.37
N LEU A 7 -22.75 -52.22 40.08
CA LEU A 7 -21.70 -51.52 39.32
C LEU A 7 -22.12 -50.04 39.14
N VAL A 8 -21.35 -49.15 39.71
CA VAL A 8 -21.44 -47.70 39.45
C VAL A 8 -20.49 -47.43 38.28
N VAL A 9 -21.03 -47.20 37.11
CA VAL A 9 -20.25 -46.71 35.93
C VAL A 9 -20.10 -45.20 36.07
N LEU A 10 -18.91 -44.75 36.42
CA LEU A 10 -18.53 -43.33 36.41
C LEU A 10 -18.23 -42.94 34.96
N ALA A 11 -19.15 -42.27 34.32
CA ALA A 11 -18.91 -41.64 32.98
C ALA A 11 -18.10 -40.37 33.19
N LEU A 12 -16.79 -40.43 32.93
CA LEU A 12 -15.94 -39.25 32.75
C LEU A 12 -16.30 -38.59 31.39
N VAL A 13 -17.09 -37.54 31.44
CA VAL A 13 -17.26 -36.63 30.30
C VAL A 13 -16.00 -35.80 30.19
N LEU A 14 -15.10 -36.19 29.30
CA LEU A 14 -14.01 -35.35 28.79
C LEU A 14 -14.63 -34.21 28.00
N LEU A 15 -14.84 -33.06 28.64
CA LEU A 15 -15.04 -31.78 27.98
C LEU A 15 -13.69 -31.40 27.30
N ALA A 16 -13.48 -31.88 26.07
CA ALA A 16 -12.51 -31.28 25.20
C ALA A 16 -13.03 -29.89 24.84
N GLY A 17 -12.73 -28.91 25.69
CA GLY A 17 -12.91 -27.51 25.37
C GLY A 17 -12.02 -27.20 24.16
N THR A 18 -12.61 -27.07 23.00
CA THR A 18 -11.98 -26.34 21.90
C THR A 18 -11.71 -24.93 22.44
N ALA A 19 -10.45 -24.63 22.72
CA ALA A 19 -10.04 -23.28 23.06
C ALA A 19 -10.34 -22.43 21.81
N ALA A 20 -11.56 -21.89 21.76
CA ALA A 20 -11.89 -20.84 20.81
C ALA A 20 -10.89 -19.72 21.07
N TRP A 21 -10.19 -19.31 20.04
CA TRP A 21 -9.26 -18.21 20.11
C TRP A 21 -10.06 -16.97 20.52
N ALA A 22 -9.89 -16.56 21.78
CA ALA A 22 -10.61 -15.42 22.31
C ALA A 22 -9.99 -14.13 21.75
N GLN A 23 -10.85 -13.21 21.34
CA GLN A 23 -10.42 -11.84 20.99
C GLN A 23 -9.83 -11.16 22.24
N PRO A 24 -8.93 -10.16 22.04
CA PRO A 24 -8.47 -9.34 23.17
C PRO A 24 -9.64 -8.71 23.92
N ALA A 25 -9.48 -8.57 25.25
CA ALA A 25 -10.46 -7.84 26.03
C ALA A 25 -10.48 -6.36 25.63
N PRO A 26 -11.65 -5.68 25.68
CA PRO A 26 -11.76 -4.27 25.34
C PRO A 26 -10.75 -3.41 26.10
N ALA A 27 -10.07 -2.50 25.42
CA ALA A 27 -9.10 -1.59 26.03
C ALA A 27 -9.76 -0.52 26.94
N GLY A 28 -11.09 -0.36 26.87
CA GLY A 28 -11.84 0.58 27.67
C GLY A 28 -11.64 2.03 27.22
N LYS A 29 -11.54 2.97 28.19
CA LYS A 29 -11.49 4.40 27.89
C LYS A 29 -10.12 4.91 27.43
N ASN A 30 -9.06 4.14 27.60
CA ASN A 30 -7.69 4.51 27.26
C ASN A 30 -7.04 3.44 26.41
N LEU A 31 -6.45 3.84 25.30
CA LEU A 31 -5.75 2.95 24.38
C LEU A 31 -4.38 3.55 24.00
N THR A 32 -3.31 2.89 24.39
CA THR A 32 -1.99 3.17 23.85
C THR A 32 -1.78 2.32 22.59
N VAL A 33 -1.51 2.97 21.46
CA VAL A 33 -1.21 2.35 20.17
C VAL A 33 0.29 2.44 19.93
N GLY A 34 0.93 1.31 19.78
CA GLY A 34 2.31 1.20 19.30
C GLY A 34 2.35 1.16 17.78
N ILE A 35 3.31 1.82 17.15
CA ILE A 35 3.51 1.74 15.72
C ILE A 35 4.98 1.47 15.39
N LEU A 36 5.19 0.48 14.52
CA LEU A 36 6.48 0.17 13.91
C LEU A 36 6.50 0.74 12.49
N LEU A 37 7.47 1.59 12.19
CA LEU A 37 7.64 2.25 10.92
C LEU A 37 8.90 1.71 10.22
N VAL A 38 8.79 1.26 8.97
CA VAL A 38 9.92 0.68 8.22
C VAL A 38 11.02 1.70 7.92
N GLY A 39 10.66 2.94 7.61
CA GLY A 39 11.53 4.09 7.44
C GLY A 39 11.44 5.09 8.59
N PRO A 40 12.08 6.26 8.47
CA PRO A 40 11.91 7.38 9.39
C PRO A 40 10.45 7.86 9.46
N TYR A 41 9.99 8.30 10.65
CA TYR A 41 8.62 8.83 10.82
C TYR A 41 8.32 10.06 9.97
N ASN A 42 9.34 10.69 9.40
CA ASN A 42 9.28 11.91 8.58
C ASN A 42 9.97 11.72 7.22
N ASP A 43 9.79 10.56 6.59
CA ASP A 43 10.41 10.17 5.31
C ASP A 43 9.79 10.86 4.08
N HIS A 44 8.75 11.67 4.27
CA HIS A 44 7.95 12.29 3.20
C HIS A 44 7.28 11.25 2.26
N GLY A 45 7.08 10.03 2.77
CA GLY A 45 6.53 8.89 2.05
C GLY A 45 5.67 7.99 2.93
N TRP A 46 5.91 6.69 2.84
CA TRP A 46 5.09 5.65 3.46
C TRP A 46 5.02 5.73 4.99
N SER A 47 6.17 5.86 5.66
CA SER A 47 6.21 5.89 7.13
C SER A 47 5.57 7.15 7.68
N GLN A 48 5.79 8.32 7.05
CA GLN A 48 5.15 9.55 7.45
C GLN A 48 3.63 9.50 7.24
N ALA A 49 3.17 8.98 6.11
CA ALA A 49 1.73 8.82 5.86
C ALA A 49 1.05 7.95 6.93
N THR A 50 1.75 6.90 7.40
CA THR A 50 1.25 6.02 8.47
C THR A 50 1.27 6.72 9.83
N TYR A 51 2.34 7.43 10.16
CA TYR A 51 2.48 8.20 11.39
C TYR A 51 1.39 9.29 11.50
N ASP A 52 1.17 10.02 10.42
CA ASP A 52 0.13 11.04 10.33
C ASP A 52 -1.28 10.44 10.41
N GLY A 53 -1.48 9.24 9.83
CA GLY A 53 -2.70 8.47 9.95
C GLY A 53 -3.04 8.10 11.40
N LEU A 54 -2.04 7.66 12.19
CA LEU A 54 -2.24 7.41 13.62
C LEU A 54 -2.46 8.73 14.38
N SER A 55 -1.77 9.79 14.03
CA SER A 55 -1.98 11.12 14.63
C SER A 55 -3.41 11.64 14.40
N TYR A 56 -3.94 11.43 13.19
CA TYR A 56 -5.35 11.69 12.89
C TYR A 56 -6.28 10.84 13.77
N ALA A 57 -6.03 9.55 13.91
CA ALA A 57 -6.85 8.67 14.72
C ALA A 57 -6.87 9.10 16.19
N ILE A 58 -5.74 9.54 16.75
CA ILE A 58 -5.63 10.09 18.11
C ILE A 58 -6.51 11.34 18.26
N ALA A 59 -6.49 12.23 17.29
CA ALA A 59 -7.31 13.44 17.32
C ALA A 59 -8.82 13.14 17.25
N LYS A 60 -9.21 12.04 16.58
CA LYS A 60 -10.63 11.64 16.42
C LYS A 60 -11.14 10.66 17.48
N VAL A 61 -10.26 10.04 18.25
CA VAL A 61 -10.60 9.00 19.23
C VAL A 61 -10.03 9.40 20.60
N PRO A 62 -10.80 10.11 21.43
CA PRO A 62 -10.35 10.53 22.76
C PRO A 62 -9.88 9.34 23.62
N GLY A 63 -8.82 9.54 24.38
CA GLY A 63 -8.20 8.49 25.20
C GLY A 63 -7.15 7.65 24.48
N THR A 64 -6.91 7.89 23.19
CA THR A 64 -5.85 7.21 22.43
C THR A 64 -4.51 7.96 22.59
N LYS A 65 -3.42 7.19 22.71
CA LYS A 65 -2.04 7.70 22.75
C LYS A 65 -1.17 6.90 21.81
N MET A 66 -0.07 7.50 21.32
CA MET A 66 0.93 6.87 20.46
C MET A 66 2.25 6.64 21.20
N VAL A 67 2.85 5.48 20.97
CA VAL A 67 4.28 5.21 21.12
C VAL A 67 4.78 4.64 19.79
N TYR A 68 6.03 4.91 19.41
CA TYR A 68 6.51 4.44 18.11
C TYR A 68 7.98 4.02 18.14
N VAL A 69 8.33 3.18 17.18
CA VAL A 69 9.71 2.88 16.78
C VAL A 69 9.77 3.03 15.26
N ASP A 70 10.66 3.86 14.80
CA ASP A 70 10.95 4.03 13.37
C ASP A 70 12.21 3.28 12.93
N LYS A 71 12.46 3.28 11.61
CA LYS A 71 13.61 2.60 10.98
C LYS A 71 13.66 1.12 11.35
N VAL A 72 12.50 0.46 11.31
CA VAL A 72 12.38 -0.98 11.57
C VAL A 72 12.64 -1.74 10.28
N ASN A 73 13.92 -1.90 9.96
CA ASN A 73 14.41 -2.61 8.80
C ASN A 73 15.77 -3.22 9.07
N PRO A 74 16.23 -4.23 8.30
CA PRO A 74 17.48 -4.94 8.55
C PRO A 74 18.74 -4.06 8.44
N ALA A 75 18.69 -2.97 7.69
CA ALA A 75 19.84 -2.07 7.50
C ALA A 75 20.07 -1.18 8.73
N ASP A 76 19.02 -0.58 9.26
CA ASP A 76 19.10 0.30 10.42
C ASP A 76 19.18 -0.47 11.76
N ARG A 77 18.61 -1.69 11.80
CA ARG A 77 18.51 -2.52 13.02
C ARG A 77 18.95 -3.96 12.77
N PRO A 78 20.20 -4.20 12.41
CA PRO A 78 20.69 -5.54 12.13
C PRO A 78 20.51 -6.47 13.33
N GLY A 79 19.94 -7.66 13.08
CA GLY A 79 19.70 -8.68 14.11
C GLY A 79 18.55 -8.42 15.07
N THR A 80 17.77 -7.34 14.88
CA THR A 80 16.56 -7.03 15.67
C THR A 80 15.32 -7.26 14.81
N THR A 81 14.38 -8.07 15.32
CA THR A 81 13.14 -8.34 14.59
C THR A 81 12.05 -7.33 14.92
N ALA A 82 11.07 -7.15 14.00
CA ALA A 82 9.91 -6.31 14.23
C ALA A 82 9.08 -6.81 15.43
N SER A 83 8.99 -8.13 15.64
CA SER A 83 8.32 -8.73 16.80
C SER A 83 8.96 -8.31 18.13
N GLN A 84 10.29 -8.32 18.23
CA GLN A 84 11.01 -7.86 19.44
C GLN A 84 10.76 -6.38 19.73
N LEU A 85 10.70 -5.55 18.68
CA LEU A 85 10.38 -4.13 18.83
C LEU A 85 8.90 -3.91 19.21
N ALA A 86 7.99 -4.73 18.70
CA ALA A 86 6.58 -4.73 19.10
C ALA A 86 6.43 -5.06 20.60
N GLU A 87 7.20 -6.04 21.11
CA GLU A 87 7.22 -6.34 22.56
C GLU A 87 7.70 -5.13 23.37
N SER A 88 8.67 -4.38 22.89
CA SER A 88 9.12 -3.17 23.57
C SER A 88 8.02 -2.09 23.65
N LEU A 89 7.16 -2.00 22.63
CA LEU A 89 6.00 -1.10 22.66
C LEU A 89 4.92 -1.60 23.63
N VAL A 90 4.70 -2.91 23.73
CA VAL A 90 3.80 -3.49 24.74
C VAL A 90 4.30 -3.19 26.16
N ASN A 91 5.60 -3.30 26.41
CA ASN A 91 6.22 -2.94 27.69
C ASN A 91 6.05 -1.43 28.01
N GLN A 92 5.86 -0.58 27.03
CA GLN A 92 5.50 0.84 27.18
C GLN A 92 3.99 1.06 27.34
N GLY A 93 3.20 -0.03 27.43
CA GLY A 93 1.76 0.01 27.67
C GLY A 93 0.90 -0.07 26.41
N ALA A 94 1.46 -0.35 25.24
CA ALA A 94 0.66 -0.53 24.04
C ALA A 94 -0.28 -1.74 24.19
N LYS A 95 -1.56 -1.55 23.86
CA LYS A 95 -2.59 -2.58 23.76
C LYS A 95 -3.02 -2.84 22.32
N MET A 96 -2.56 -2.00 21.42
CA MET A 96 -2.66 -2.17 19.97
C MET A 96 -1.27 -1.93 19.37
N VAL A 97 -0.86 -2.76 18.40
CA VAL A 97 0.40 -2.57 17.67
C VAL A 97 0.11 -2.57 16.17
N ILE A 98 0.66 -1.57 15.48
CA ILE A 98 0.59 -1.41 14.03
C ILE A 98 1.95 -1.82 13.44
N PHE A 99 1.94 -2.79 12.54
CA PHE A 99 3.06 -3.15 11.67
C PHE A 99 2.80 -2.49 10.31
N ASN A 100 3.67 -1.57 9.91
CA ASN A 100 3.34 -0.70 8.77
C ASN A 100 3.89 -1.17 7.42
N SER A 101 4.58 -2.29 7.35
CA SER A 101 5.25 -2.70 6.09
C SER A 101 5.09 -4.19 5.81
N ASP A 102 4.97 -4.53 4.52
CA ASP A 102 5.01 -5.91 4.03
C ASP A 102 6.31 -6.64 4.42
N ASP A 103 7.41 -5.91 4.58
CA ASP A 103 8.69 -6.42 5.11
C ASP A 103 8.58 -7.01 6.54
N MET A 104 7.51 -6.66 7.26
CA MET A 104 7.23 -7.13 8.63
C MET A 104 6.17 -8.24 8.67
N SER A 105 5.71 -8.80 7.55
CA SER A 105 4.53 -9.68 7.48
C SER A 105 4.64 -10.91 8.38
N ASP A 106 5.74 -11.67 8.27
CA ASP A 106 5.98 -12.86 9.06
C ASP A 106 6.07 -12.56 10.57
N GLU A 107 6.72 -11.45 10.90
CA GLU A 107 6.88 -11.01 12.30
C GLU A 107 5.56 -10.50 12.89
N ALA A 108 4.67 -9.88 12.08
CA ALA A 108 3.33 -9.49 12.52
C ALA A 108 2.45 -10.71 12.83
N VAL A 109 2.50 -11.76 11.99
CA VAL A 109 1.82 -13.04 12.22
C VAL A 109 2.33 -13.72 13.49
N LYS A 110 3.65 -13.82 13.63
CA LYS A 110 4.32 -14.40 14.80
C LYS A 110 3.93 -13.66 16.09
N PHE A 111 3.98 -12.33 16.07
CA PHE A 111 3.59 -11.49 17.20
C PHE A 111 2.13 -11.66 17.56
N ALA A 112 1.20 -11.58 16.60
CA ALA A 112 -0.23 -11.73 16.84
C ALA A 112 -0.57 -13.13 17.40
N THR A 113 0.15 -14.16 16.94
CA THR A 113 -0.02 -15.54 17.45
C THR A 113 0.40 -15.67 18.92
N ALA A 114 1.51 -15.02 19.29
CA ALA A 114 2.06 -15.06 20.65
C ALA A 114 1.30 -14.17 21.64
N HIS A 115 0.82 -12.99 21.20
CA HIS A 115 0.19 -11.96 22.03
C HIS A 115 -1.31 -11.84 21.76
N LYS A 116 -2.09 -12.84 22.14
CA LYS A 116 -3.54 -12.91 21.89
C LYS A 116 -4.35 -11.83 22.59
N ASP A 117 -3.79 -11.16 23.58
CA ASP A 117 -4.37 -10.06 24.35
C ASP A 117 -4.03 -8.67 23.77
N ILE A 118 -3.28 -8.61 22.69
CA ILE A 118 -2.90 -7.38 21.98
C ILE A 118 -3.65 -7.31 20.64
N PHE A 119 -4.25 -6.16 20.33
CA PHE A 119 -4.81 -5.89 19.01
C PHE A 119 -3.67 -5.61 18.02
N VAL A 120 -3.75 -6.19 16.83
CA VAL A 120 -2.73 -6.02 15.80
C VAL A 120 -3.36 -5.44 14.54
N ILE A 121 -2.78 -4.37 14.01
CA ILE A 121 -3.06 -3.87 12.67
C ILE A 121 -1.84 -4.18 11.81
N PHE A 122 -2.07 -4.85 10.68
CA PHE A 122 -1.04 -5.01 9.67
C PHE A 122 -1.44 -4.23 8.42
N LEU A 123 -0.66 -3.19 8.10
CA LEU A 123 -0.86 -2.38 6.90
C LEU A 123 -0.17 -3.05 5.70
N SER A 124 -0.78 -2.89 4.52
CA SER A 124 -0.40 -3.49 3.23
C SER A 124 -0.65 -4.99 3.06
N GLY A 125 -0.92 -5.75 4.12
CA GLY A 125 -1.03 -7.20 4.04
C GLY A 125 -2.43 -7.74 3.73
N ASP A 126 -2.47 -9.06 3.48
CA ASP A 126 -3.68 -9.84 3.19
C ASP A 126 -3.88 -11.02 4.15
N THR A 127 -3.13 -11.03 5.25
CA THR A 127 -3.09 -12.14 6.23
C THR A 127 -4.47 -12.50 6.79
N THR A 128 -5.38 -11.54 6.93
CA THR A 128 -6.75 -11.77 7.41
C THR A 128 -7.79 -11.92 6.29
N TRP A 129 -7.35 -11.95 5.04
CA TRP A 129 -8.22 -12.19 3.88
C TRP A 129 -8.48 -13.69 3.70
N LYS A 130 -9.69 -14.14 4.02
CA LYS A 130 -10.06 -15.58 4.02
C LYS A 130 -9.86 -16.27 2.68
N GLU A 131 -10.05 -15.55 1.58
CA GLU A 131 -9.85 -16.04 0.23
C GLU A 131 -8.41 -15.83 -0.28
N GLY A 132 -7.59 -15.09 0.47
CA GLY A 132 -6.20 -14.80 0.13
C GLY A 132 -5.28 -16.01 0.24
N LYS A 133 -4.09 -15.92 -0.35
CA LYS A 133 -3.06 -16.98 -0.30
C LYS A 133 -2.39 -17.05 1.08
N ASN A 134 -2.34 -15.92 1.79
CA ASN A 134 -1.60 -15.77 3.04
C ASN A 134 -2.51 -15.75 4.27
N PHE A 135 -3.71 -16.35 4.17
CA PHE A 135 -4.69 -16.32 5.25
C PHE A 135 -4.21 -17.05 6.51
N HIS A 136 -4.29 -16.34 7.62
CA HIS A 136 -4.16 -16.87 8.98
C HIS A 136 -5.39 -16.50 9.80
N ASP A 137 -5.96 -17.45 10.53
CA ASP A 137 -7.11 -17.19 11.44
C ASP A 137 -6.60 -16.57 12.75
N LEU A 138 -6.45 -15.25 12.74
CA LEU A 138 -5.94 -14.45 13.86
C LEU A 138 -7.02 -13.48 14.34
N PRO A 139 -7.82 -13.84 15.37
CA PRO A 139 -8.96 -13.02 15.83
C PRO A 139 -8.56 -11.65 16.39
N ASN A 140 -7.31 -11.46 16.76
CA ASN A 140 -6.75 -10.21 17.25
C ASN A 140 -6.08 -9.35 16.17
N MET A 141 -6.10 -9.75 14.91
CA MET A 141 -5.48 -9.02 13.80
C MET A 141 -6.51 -8.50 12.81
N VAL A 142 -6.25 -7.32 12.26
CA VAL A 142 -6.89 -6.79 11.04
C VAL A 142 -5.80 -6.41 10.05
N CYS A 143 -6.05 -6.64 8.76
CA CYS A 143 -5.19 -6.13 7.68
C CYS A 143 -5.92 -5.03 6.93
N ILE A 144 -5.24 -3.92 6.69
CA ILE A 144 -5.80 -2.73 6.06
C ILE A 144 -4.94 -2.33 4.88
N MET A 145 -5.57 -2.15 3.71
CA MET A 145 -4.93 -1.63 2.50
C MET A 145 -5.85 -0.65 1.77
N GLY A 146 -5.26 0.35 1.14
CA GLY A 146 -5.96 1.26 0.22
C GLY A 146 -5.94 0.73 -1.21
N LYS A 147 -7.03 0.92 -1.98
CA LYS A 147 -7.06 0.61 -3.44
C LYS A 147 -6.27 1.66 -4.22
N MET A 148 -4.96 1.66 -3.99
CA MET A 148 -4.00 2.58 -4.62
C MET A 148 -3.92 2.40 -6.14
N GLU A 149 -4.39 1.29 -6.66
CA GLU A 149 -4.52 1.00 -8.08
C GLU A 149 -5.24 2.13 -8.82
N TYR A 150 -6.31 2.67 -8.25
CA TYR A 150 -7.03 3.81 -8.83
C TYR A 150 -6.17 5.08 -8.89
N MET A 151 -5.41 5.34 -7.83
CA MET A 151 -4.57 6.54 -7.76
C MET A 151 -3.35 6.42 -8.69
N LYS A 152 -2.81 5.21 -8.84
CA LYS A 152 -1.74 4.94 -9.82
C LYS A 152 -2.26 5.02 -11.26
N MET A 153 -3.52 4.63 -11.55
CA MET A 153 -4.14 4.89 -12.85
C MET A 153 -4.23 6.40 -13.13
N ILE A 154 -4.66 7.19 -12.13
CA ILE A 154 -4.73 8.66 -12.26
C ILE A 154 -3.34 9.24 -12.50
N ALA A 155 -2.31 8.77 -11.79
CA ALA A 155 -0.91 9.15 -12.01
C ALA A 155 -0.46 8.81 -13.44
N GLY A 156 -0.82 7.63 -13.95
CA GLY A 156 -0.56 7.23 -15.34
C GLY A 156 -1.22 8.17 -16.35
N VAL A 157 -2.48 8.57 -16.10
CA VAL A 157 -3.16 9.57 -16.94
C VAL A 157 -2.43 10.92 -16.92
N ALA A 158 -2.06 11.41 -15.73
CA ALA A 158 -1.31 12.67 -15.59
C ALA A 158 0.02 12.60 -16.36
N ALA A 159 0.75 11.50 -16.23
CA ALA A 159 2.00 11.25 -16.95
C ALA A 159 1.79 11.22 -18.47
N ALA A 160 0.83 10.43 -18.95
CA ALA A 160 0.56 10.29 -20.39
C ALA A 160 0.06 11.60 -21.03
N MET A 161 -0.69 12.42 -20.30
CA MET A 161 -1.15 13.72 -20.80
C MET A 161 -0.06 14.78 -20.80
N THR A 162 1.05 14.56 -20.08
CA THR A 162 2.16 15.53 -19.96
C THR A 162 3.37 15.16 -20.81
N THR A 163 3.71 13.87 -20.89
CA THR A 163 4.90 13.42 -21.65
C THR A 163 4.89 13.93 -23.10
N GLN A 164 6.01 14.43 -23.57
CA GLN A 164 6.24 14.81 -24.96
C GLN A 164 6.95 13.71 -25.74
N SER A 165 7.82 12.97 -25.08
CA SER A 165 8.59 11.87 -25.67
C SER A 165 7.75 10.60 -25.89
N GLY A 166 6.65 10.42 -25.13
CA GLY A 166 5.91 9.17 -25.04
C GLY A 166 6.60 8.12 -24.15
N LYS A 167 7.70 8.51 -23.46
CA LYS A 167 8.46 7.62 -22.57
C LYS A 167 8.17 7.95 -21.11
N ILE A 168 7.64 6.99 -20.39
CA ILE A 168 7.28 7.10 -18.98
C ILE A 168 8.06 6.05 -18.18
N GLY A 169 8.90 6.50 -17.24
CA GLY A 169 9.61 5.66 -16.31
C GLY A 169 8.76 5.36 -15.06
N PHE A 170 8.89 4.18 -14.53
CA PHE A 170 8.37 3.81 -13.20
C PHE A 170 9.56 3.39 -12.32
N LEU A 171 9.87 4.20 -11.34
CA LEU A 171 10.88 3.93 -10.32
C LEU A 171 10.24 3.02 -9.25
N GLY A 172 10.48 1.72 -9.37
CA GLY A 172 9.87 0.71 -8.52
C GLY A 172 10.74 0.31 -7.34
N PRO A 173 10.14 -0.08 -6.20
CA PRO A 173 10.89 -0.56 -5.04
C PRO A 173 11.40 -1.98 -5.28
N LEU A 174 10.89 -2.98 -4.59
CA LEU A 174 11.16 -4.39 -4.82
C LEU A 174 10.03 -5.02 -5.66
N ILE A 175 10.26 -6.24 -6.16
CA ILE A 175 9.27 -6.97 -6.95
C ILE A 175 8.44 -7.86 -6.01
N ASN A 176 7.18 -7.48 -5.77
CA ASN A 176 6.20 -8.30 -5.08
C ASN A 176 4.81 -8.13 -5.72
N ASP A 177 3.78 -8.73 -5.12
CA ASP A 177 2.41 -8.67 -5.64
C ASP A 177 1.85 -7.23 -5.61
N GLU A 178 2.19 -6.43 -4.60
CA GLU A 178 1.76 -5.04 -4.50
C GLU A 178 2.38 -4.18 -5.60
N THR A 179 3.69 -4.17 -5.68
CA THR A 179 4.44 -3.26 -6.56
C THR A 179 4.16 -3.56 -8.03
N ARG A 180 3.98 -4.85 -8.40
CA ARG A 180 3.58 -5.23 -9.76
C ARG A 180 2.21 -4.69 -10.13
N ARG A 181 1.19 -4.88 -9.27
CA ARG A 181 -0.17 -4.40 -9.57
C ARG A 181 -0.26 -2.88 -9.62
N LEU A 182 0.54 -2.17 -8.81
CA LEU A 182 0.58 -0.72 -8.81
C LEU A 182 1.28 -0.17 -10.07
N ALA A 183 2.40 -0.76 -10.48
CA ALA A 183 3.05 -0.41 -11.75
C ALA A 183 2.15 -0.70 -12.94
N ALA A 184 1.48 -1.87 -12.95
CA ALA A 184 0.51 -2.22 -13.99
C ALA A 184 -0.68 -1.26 -14.02
N SER A 185 -1.19 -0.81 -12.86
CA SER A 185 -2.26 0.19 -12.78
C SER A 185 -1.84 1.53 -13.34
N ALA A 186 -0.61 2.00 -13.06
CA ALA A 186 -0.08 3.22 -13.66
C ALA A 186 0.02 3.08 -15.21
N TYR A 187 0.50 1.94 -15.69
CA TYR A 187 0.53 1.65 -17.13
C TYR A 187 -0.86 1.64 -17.75
N LEU A 188 -1.85 0.99 -17.13
CA LEU A 188 -3.22 0.96 -17.64
C LEU A 188 -3.81 2.37 -17.76
N GLY A 189 -3.58 3.23 -16.78
CA GLY A 189 -3.99 4.63 -16.82
C GLY A 189 -3.28 5.41 -17.94
N ALA A 190 -1.97 5.23 -18.07
CA ALA A 190 -1.17 5.85 -19.12
C ALA A 190 -1.63 5.40 -20.52
N LYS A 191 -1.78 4.09 -20.72
CA LYS A 191 -2.29 3.50 -21.97
C LYS A 191 -3.68 4.04 -22.33
N TYR A 192 -4.58 4.12 -21.35
CA TYR A 192 -5.93 4.63 -21.56
C TYR A 192 -5.91 6.08 -22.05
N ALA A 193 -5.20 6.96 -21.37
CA ALA A 193 -5.10 8.37 -21.76
C ALA A 193 -4.36 8.56 -23.09
N TRP A 194 -3.30 7.79 -23.32
CA TRP A 194 -2.53 7.85 -24.56
C TRP A 194 -3.39 7.55 -25.79
N VAL A 195 -4.20 6.50 -25.70
CA VAL A 195 -5.05 6.07 -26.82
C VAL A 195 -6.34 6.88 -26.90
N ASN A 196 -7.06 7.08 -25.77
CA ASN A 196 -8.42 7.62 -25.80
C ASN A 196 -8.49 9.15 -25.66
N TYR A 197 -7.49 9.79 -25.07
CA TYR A 197 -7.48 11.24 -24.89
C TYR A 197 -6.50 11.93 -25.84
N ARG A 198 -5.31 11.35 -26.04
CA ARG A 198 -4.32 11.90 -26.98
C ARG A 198 -4.44 11.36 -28.39
N HIS A 199 -5.23 10.32 -28.62
CA HIS A 199 -5.43 9.66 -29.91
C HIS A 199 -4.10 9.23 -30.58
N GLN A 200 -3.14 8.78 -29.76
CA GLN A 200 -1.84 8.32 -30.24
C GLN A 200 -1.82 6.79 -30.34
N PRO A 201 -1.10 6.23 -31.33
CA PRO A 201 -0.94 4.78 -31.42
C PRO A 201 -0.14 4.25 -30.23
N LEU A 202 -0.59 3.12 -29.68
CA LEU A 202 0.02 2.50 -28.49
C LEU A 202 1.51 2.18 -28.70
N SER A 203 1.93 1.88 -29.94
CA SER A 203 3.33 1.60 -30.30
C SER A 203 4.29 2.77 -30.06
N LYS A 204 3.78 3.98 -29.79
CA LYS A 204 4.58 5.15 -29.43
C LYS A 204 4.62 5.40 -27.91
N LEU A 205 3.97 4.59 -27.10
CA LEU A 205 4.06 4.66 -25.65
C LEU A 205 5.12 3.66 -25.18
N ASP A 206 6.15 4.16 -24.53
CA ASP A 206 7.21 3.39 -23.89
C ASP A 206 7.04 3.51 -22.34
N PHE A 207 6.69 2.41 -21.68
CA PHE A 207 6.50 2.38 -20.23
C PHE A 207 7.48 1.37 -19.61
N LYS A 208 8.50 1.88 -18.92
CA LYS A 208 9.57 1.07 -18.37
C LYS A 208 9.61 1.13 -16.85
N VAL A 209 9.65 -0.04 -16.23
CA VAL A 209 9.84 -0.21 -14.78
C VAL A 209 11.30 -0.56 -14.49
N THR A 210 11.89 0.14 -13.53
CA THR A 210 13.21 -0.19 -12.97
C THR A 210 13.06 -0.34 -11.46
N TRP A 211 13.40 -1.52 -10.93
CA TRP A 211 13.30 -1.87 -9.54
C TRP A 211 14.61 -1.61 -8.81
N ILE A 212 14.55 -1.02 -7.61
CA ILE A 212 15.76 -0.75 -6.80
C ILE A 212 16.12 -1.88 -5.85
N GLY A 213 15.18 -2.75 -5.47
CA GLY A 213 15.42 -3.93 -4.62
C GLY A 213 14.94 -3.82 -3.19
N PHE A 214 14.48 -2.65 -2.74
CA PHE A 214 13.83 -2.41 -1.45
C PHE A 214 12.89 -1.21 -1.55
N TRP A 215 12.17 -0.88 -0.49
CA TRP A 215 11.20 0.23 -0.42
C TRP A 215 11.84 1.61 -0.61
N PHE A 216 13.08 1.76 -0.19
CA PHE A 216 13.90 2.97 -0.27
C PHE A 216 15.38 2.60 -0.45
N ASN A 217 16.24 3.63 -0.57
CA ASN A 217 17.68 3.42 -0.75
C ASN A 217 18.34 2.81 0.50
N ILE A 218 18.96 1.64 0.32
CA ILE A 218 19.88 1.03 1.30
C ILE A 218 21.26 0.97 0.64
N PRO A 219 22.21 1.84 1.03
CA PRO A 219 23.54 1.89 0.40
C PRO A 219 24.24 0.53 0.40
N GLY A 220 24.71 0.11 -0.77
CA GLY A 220 25.39 -1.18 -0.95
C GLY A 220 24.48 -2.41 -1.05
N VAL A 221 23.16 -2.24 -0.90
CA VAL A 221 22.14 -3.31 -1.03
C VAL A 221 21.22 -3.06 -2.22
N THR A 222 20.69 -1.86 -2.34
CA THR A 222 19.76 -1.46 -3.42
C THR A 222 20.50 -0.78 -4.56
N SER A 223 19.86 -0.71 -5.73
CA SER A 223 20.22 0.30 -6.73
C SER A 223 19.90 1.69 -6.17
N ASP A 224 20.76 2.67 -6.38
CA ASP A 224 20.52 4.04 -5.94
C ASP A 224 19.35 4.65 -6.73
N PRO A 225 18.23 5.04 -6.08
CA PRO A 225 17.07 5.61 -6.74
C PRO A 225 17.38 6.94 -7.43
N THR A 226 18.34 7.72 -6.95
CA THR A 226 18.85 8.93 -7.61
C THR A 226 19.44 8.58 -8.97
N GLN A 227 20.31 7.57 -9.02
CA GLN A 227 20.91 7.11 -10.28
C GLN A 227 19.86 6.52 -11.22
N VAL A 228 18.88 5.78 -10.70
CA VAL A 228 17.80 5.23 -11.54
C VAL A 228 16.95 6.35 -12.16
N ALA A 229 16.64 7.41 -11.40
CA ALA A 229 15.95 8.57 -11.93
C ALA A 229 16.78 9.31 -13.00
N ASP A 230 18.07 9.49 -12.74
CA ASP A 230 19.03 10.07 -13.71
C ASP A 230 19.09 9.25 -15.00
N ASP A 231 19.16 7.93 -14.90
CA ASP A 231 19.21 7.03 -16.05
C ASP A 231 17.93 7.12 -16.89
N PHE A 232 16.76 7.29 -16.27
CA PHE A 232 15.52 7.54 -16.99
C PHE A 232 15.59 8.86 -17.77
N PHE A 233 15.92 9.97 -17.12
CA PHE A 233 15.98 11.28 -17.79
C PHE A 233 17.04 11.33 -18.87
N ASN A 234 18.24 10.77 -18.65
CA ASN A 234 19.31 10.68 -19.65
C ASN A 234 18.95 9.78 -20.84
N SER A 235 18.05 8.79 -20.63
CA SER A 235 17.54 7.92 -21.71
C SER A 235 16.32 8.52 -22.44
N GLY A 236 15.97 9.77 -22.12
CA GLY A 236 14.89 10.52 -22.77
C GLY A 236 13.49 10.21 -22.27
N TYR A 237 13.35 9.55 -21.09
CA TYR A 237 12.11 9.50 -20.37
C TYR A 237 11.87 10.87 -19.74
N ASP A 238 10.76 11.51 -20.06
CA ASP A 238 10.47 12.87 -19.59
C ASP A 238 9.45 12.93 -18.45
N VAL A 239 8.91 11.78 -18.06
CA VAL A 239 8.10 11.64 -16.84
C VAL A 239 8.53 10.38 -16.07
N VAL A 240 8.78 10.53 -14.76
CA VAL A 240 9.07 9.40 -13.86
C VAL A 240 7.99 9.32 -12.78
N ILE A 241 7.29 8.19 -12.72
CA ILE A 241 6.33 7.86 -11.66
C ILE A 241 7.08 7.10 -10.56
N SER A 242 7.05 7.58 -9.33
CA SER A 242 7.63 6.89 -8.18
C SER A 242 6.70 5.80 -7.65
N GLY A 243 7.29 4.70 -7.24
CA GLY A 243 6.66 3.62 -6.46
C GLY A 243 7.44 3.32 -5.18
N ILE A 244 8.49 4.12 -4.85
CA ILE A 244 9.31 3.98 -3.65
C ILE A 244 8.83 4.92 -2.54
N ASP A 245 9.21 4.62 -1.30
CA ASP A 245 8.77 5.34 -0.08
C ASP A 245 9.40 6.73 0.08
N THR A 246 10.30 7.12 -0.82
CA THR A 246 11.11 8.36 -0.71
C THR A 246 11.03 9.20 -1.99
N THR A 247 11.60 10.40 -1.98
CA THR A 247 11.27 11.47 -2.95
C THR A 247 12.36 11.75 -4.01
N GLU A 248 13.30 10.82 -4.21
CA GLU A 248 14.44 11.02 -5.13
C GLU A 248 14.02 11.36 -6.56
N ALA A 249 12.96 10.70 -7.08
CA ALA A 249 12.52 10.98 -8.44
C ALA A 249 12.11 12.45 -8.65
N VAL A 250 11.44 13.06 -7.67
CA VAL A 250 11.02 14.46 -7.75
C VAL A 250 12.20 15.41 -7.51
N ALA A 251 13.13 15.05 -6.64
CA ALA A 251 14.35 15.80 -6.39
C ALA A 251 15.23 15.87 -7.66
N GLU A 252 15.40 14.73 -8.36
CA GLU A 252 16.15 14.68 -9.61
C GLU A 252 15.43 15.44 -10.72
N ALA A 253 14.12 15.28 -10.89
CA ALA A 253 13.36 16.07 -11.87
C ALA A 253 13.56 17.59 -11.67
N ALA A 254 13.59 18.05 -10.41
CA ALA A 254 13.85 19.46 -10.11
C ALA A 254 15.26 19.90 -10.54
N LYS A 255 16.29 19.06 -10.36
CA LYS A 255 17.65 19.34 -10.83
C LYS A 255 17.74 19.41 -12.35
N TYR A 256 17.04 18.55 -13.07
CA TYR A 256 16.98 18.56 -14.53
C TYR A 256 16.24 19.78 -15.07
N GLN A 257 15.11 20.16 -14.47
CA GLN A 257 14.42 21.39 -14.83
C GLN A 257 15.27 22.65 -14.58
N ALA A 258 16.03 22.69 -13.48
CA ALA A 258 16.96 23.79 -13.21
C ALA A 258 18.06 23.91 -14.26
N LYS A 259 18.38 22.84 -15.00
CA LYS A 259 19.29 22.81 -16.17
C LYS A 259 18.58 23.10 -17.49
N GLY A 260 17.29 23.47 -17.46
CA GLY A 260 16.52 23.83 -18.66
C GLY A 260 15.88 22.64 -19.40
N GLN A 261 15.89 21.44 -18.84
CA GLN A 261 15.22 20.29 -19.42
C GLN A 261 13.74 20.24 -19.01
N THR A 262 12.88 19.78 -19.91
CA THR A 262 11.45 19.62 -19.63
C THR A 262 11.19 18.18 -19.18
N VAL A 263 11.29 17.95 -17.89
CA VAL A 263 11.02 16.65 -17.25
C VAL A 263 10.12 16.81 -16.04
N TRP A 264 9.44 15.74 -15.64
CA TRP A 264 8.44 15.74 -14.59
C TRP A 264 8.55 14.49 -13.72
N ALA A 265 8.06 14.56 -12.50
CA ALA A 265 7.94 13.40 -11.64
C ALA A 265 6.58 13.33 -10.94
N ILE A 266 6.22 12.16 -10.46
CA ILE A 266 5.07 11.91 -9.61
C ILE A 266 5.57 11.18 -8.37
N PRO A 267 5.78 11.86 -7.22
CA PRO A 267 6.12 11.22 -5.95
C PRO A 267 4.95 10.38 -5.43
N TYR A 268 5.14 9.70 -4.30
CA TYR A 268 4.22 8.66 -3.86
C TYR A 268 4.00 8.68 -2.34
N ASP A 269 2.96 7.96 -1.87
CA ASP A 269 2.57 7.64 -0.51
C ASP A 269 2.08 8.79 0.35
N TYR A 270 2.77 9.90 0.40
CA TYR A 270 2.53 11.00 1.32
C TYR A 270 1.94 12.20 0.58
N LYS A 271 0.79 12.69 1.07
CA LYS A 271 0.03 13.76 0.40
C LYS A 271 0.84 15.02 0.12
N ASP A 272 1.72 15.39 1.06
CA ASP A 272 2.49 16.62 0.98
C ASP A 272 3.88 16.45 0.35
N ALA A 273 4.23 15.24 -0.12
CA ALA A 273 5.41 15.00 -0.97
C ALA A 273 5.41 15.84 -2.25
N ILE A 274 4.26 16.39 -2.63
CA ILE A 274 4.14 17.37 -3.73
C ILE A 274 4.99 18.63 -3.50
N ASN A 275 5.30 18.94 -2.26
CA ASN A 275 6.08 20.13 -1.89
C ASN A 275 7.59 19.94 -2.06
N GLU A 276 8.08 18.70 -2.18
CA GLU A 276 9.50 18.35 -2.31
C GLU A 276 10.10 18.80 -3.65
N GLY A 277 9.29 18.82 -4.69
CA GLY A 277 9.69 19.28 -6.02
C GLY A 277 8.73 20.32 -6.56
N ARG A 278 8.79 21.53 -6.01
CA ARG A 278 7.91 22.63 -6.43
C ARG A 278 8.03 22.89 -7.92
N GLY A 279 6.91 22.74 -8.62
CA GLY A 279 6.81 23.02 -10.05
C GLY A 279 7.12 21.81 -10.97
N VAL A 280 7.71 20.74 -10.46
CA VAL A 280 8.04 19.54 -11.26
C VAL A 280 7.13 18.34 -10.97
N SER A 281 6.36 18.36 -9.90
CA SER A 281 5.43 17.29 -9.55
C SER A 281 4.12 17.46 -10.30
N LEU A 282 3.69 16.41 -11.02
CA LEU A 282 2.38 16.36 -11.69
C LEU A 282 1.23 16.02 -10.77
N GLY A 283 1.53 15.48 -9.60
CA GLY A 283 0.58 15.10 -8.57
C GLY A 283 1.16 14.01 -7.67
N VAL A 284 0.42 13.65 -6.63
CA VAL A 284 0.82 12.63 -5.67
C VAL A 284 -0.35 11.68 -5.42
N PRO A 285 -0.24 10.39 -5.81
CA PRO A 285 -1.08 9.35 -5.28
C PRO A 285 -0.64 9.05 -3.83
N TYR A 286 -1.57 9.11 -2.87
CA TYR A 286 -1.24 8.99 -1.45
C TYR A 286 -2.22 8.10 -0.70
N PHE A 287 -1.74 7.51 0.41
CA PHE A 287 -2.57 6.80 1.38
C PHE A 287 -3.10 7.74 2.46
N ASN A 288 -4.33 7.47 2.90
CA ASN A 288 -4.96 8.11 4.04
C ASN A 288 -5.39 7.02 5.05
N TRP A 289 -4.46 6.65 5.92
CA TRP A 289 -4.64 5.57 6.91
C TRP A 289 -5.55 5.95 8.07
N GLY A 290 -5.72 7.26 8.32
CA GLY A 290 -6.36 7.80 9.51
C GLY A 290 -7.77 7.26 9.77
N PRO A 291 -8.70 7.28 8.82
CA PRO A 291 -10.08 6.80 9.04
C PRO A 291 -10.14 5.33 9.46
N SER A 292 -9.42 4.42 8.78
CA SER A 292 -9.42 2.99 9.12
C SER A 292 -8.76 2.73 10.48
N ILE A 293 -7.65 3.39 10.79
CA ILE A 293 -7.01 3.27 12.11
C ILE A 293 -7.95 3.78 13.22
N ALA A 294 -8.67 4.89 12.99
CA ALA A 294 -9.63 5.41 13.95
C ALA A 294 -10.81 4.46 14.20
N VAL A 295 -11.31 3.78 13.16
CA VAL A 295 -12.34 2.74 13.28
C VAL A 295 -11.82 1.56 14.11
N ALA A 296 -10.62 1.05 13.79
CA ALA A 296 -9.99 -0.04 14.52
C ALA A 296 -9.73 0.31 15.99
N ALA A 297 -9.24 1.52 16.27
CA ALA A 297 -9.03 2.01 17.65
C ALA A 297 -10.34 2.07 18.46
N LYS A 298 -11.41 2.61 17.88
CA LYS A 298 -12.74 2.62 18.50
C LYS A 298 -13.24 1.21 18.78
N ALA A 299 -13.07 0.28 17.82
CA ALA A 299 -13.49 -1.11 17.98
C ALA A 299 -12.73 -1.82 19.09
N ALA A 300 -11.43 -1.59 19.23
CA ALA A 300 -10.62 -2.12 20.31
C ALA A 300 -11.04 -1.56 21.69
N MET A 301 -11.42 -0.29 21.76
CA MET A 301 -11.83 0.35 23.01
C MET A 301 -13.21 -0.11 23.49
N ASN A 302 -14.18 -0.30 22.59
CA ASN A 302 -15.57 -0.58 22.93
C ASN A 302 -15.97 -2.07 22.86
N GLY A 303 -15.03 -2.95 22.49
CA GLY A 303 -15.28 -4.40 22.41
C GLY A 303 -16.00 -4.85 21.13
N SER A 304 -16.09 -4.00 20.10
CA SER A 304 -16.67 -4.38 18.81
C SER A 304 -15.63 -4.87 17.80
N TRP A 305 -14.39 -5.13 18.26
CA TRP A 305 -13.31 -5.63 17.40
C TRP A 305 -13.71 -6.93 16.70
N LYS A 306 -13.37 -7.01 15.43
CA LYS A 306 -13.49 -8.24 14.62
C LYS A 306 -12.32 -8.31 13.68
N SER A 307 -11.69 -9.48 13.60
CA SER A 307 -10.68 -9.75 12.58
C SER A 307 -11.30 -9.69 11.20
N HIS A 308 -10.70 -8.93 10.30
CA HIS A 308 -11.12 -8.81 8.91
C HIS A 308 -9.99 -8.22 8.06
N TRP A 309 -10.17 -8.31 6.76
CA TRP A 309 -9.34 -7.64 5.77
C TRP A 309 -10.11 -6.48 5.12
N GLU A 310 -9.43 -5.37 4.97
CA GLU A 310 -9.95 -4.18 4.28
C GLU A 310 -9.09 -3.86 3.08
N TRP A 311 -9.72 -3.67 1.94
CA TRP A 311 -9.11 -3.08 0.74
C TRP A 311 -9.98 -1.93 0.26
N ASN A 312 -9.77 -0.76 0.88
CA ASN A 312 -10.66 0.37 0.81
C ASN A 312 -10.33 1.29 -0.37
N GLY A 313 -11.36 1.66 -1.15
CA GLY A 313 -11.24 2.61 -2.26
C GLY A 313 -11.30 4.08 -1.82
N PRO A 314 -11.22 5.00 -2.81
CA PRO A 314 -11.47 6.41 -2.56
C PRO A 314 -12.96 6.68 -2.32
N ASP A 315 -13.27 7.78 -1.65
CA ASP A 315 -14.62 8.36 -1.73
C ASP A 315 -14.77 9.07 -3.09
N TRP A 316 -15.54 8.47 -3.98
CA TRP A 316 -15.71 9.00 -5.33
C TRP A 316 -16.44 10.35 -5.40
N LYS A 317 -17.04 10.83 -4.30
CA LYS A 317 -17.58 12.19 -4.22
C LYS A 317 -16.47 13.22 -4.03
N ASN A 318 -15.44 12.86 -3.27
CA ASN A 318 -14.24 13.64 -3.06
C ASN A 318 -13.08 12.71 -2.71
N ILE A 319 -12.28 12.34 -3.70
CA ILE A 319 -11.16 11.39 -3.52
C ILE A 319 -10.08 11.90 -2.54
N ASN A 320 -10.14 13.16 -2.15
CA ASN A 320 -9.25 13.78 -1.17
C ASN A 320 -9.94 14.11 0.16
N ASP A 321 -11.13 13.53 0.43
CA ASP A 321 -11.82 13.70 1.72
C ASP A 321 -11.01 13.03 2.84
N PRO A 322 -10.49 13.78 3.82
CA PRO A 322 -9.62 13.23 4.85
C PRO A 322 -10.33 12.30 5.81
N ASP A 323 -11.65 12.37 5.90
CA ASP A 323 -12.47 11.59 6.84
C ASP A 323 -13.06 10.31 6.21
N LYS A 324 -13.00 10.17 4.85
CA LYS A 324 -13.72 9.09 4.16
C LYS A 324 -12.89 8.34 3.13
N SER A 325 -11.96 9.01 2.48
CA SER A 325 -11.18 8.41 1.41
C SER A 325 -9.98 7.66 1.97
N ALA A 326 -9.78 6.41 1.60
CA ALA A 326 -8.61 5.63 2.03
C ALA A 326 -7.36 5.92 1.19
N VAL A 327 -7.55 6.43 -0.02
CA VAL A 327 -6.52 6.84 -0.95
C VAL A 327 -6.92 8.12 -1.66
N GLY A 328 -5.96 8.95 -2.04
CA GLY A 328 -6.24 10.20 -2.72
C GLY A 328 -5.20 10.55 -3.79
N PHE A 329 -5.52 11.55 -4.59
CA PHE A 329 -4.60 12.11 -5.57
C PHE A 329 -4.54 13.63 -5.41
N ASN A 330 -3.41 14.12 -4.87
CA ASN A 330 -3.16 15.55 -4.76
C ASN A 330 -2.59 16.05 -6.09
N LYS A 331 -3.37 16.86 -6.83
CA LYS A 331 -2.96 17.37 -8.16
C LYS A 331 -1.81 18.37 -8.02
N GLY A 332 -0.83 18.23 -8.89
CA GLY A 332 0.34 19.10 -8.96
C GLY A 332 0.31 20.07 -10.13
N THR A 333 1.49 20.31 -10.72
CA THR A 333 1.69 21.21 -11.86
C THR A 333 1.25 20.51 -13.13
N LEU A 334 0.01 20.68 -13.51
CA LEU A 334 -0.59 20.15 -14.75
C LEU A 334 -0.93 21.30 -15.69
N SER A 335 -0.75 21.11 -17.00
CA SER A 335 -1.35 22.01 -17.98
C SER A 335 -2.88 21.99 -17.85
N LYS A 336 -3.56 23.00 -18.37
CA LYS A 336 -5.04 23.05 -18.36
C LYS A 336 -5.65 21.78 -18.95
N ASP A 337 -5.12 21.30 -20.08
CA ASP A 337 -5.65 20.12 -20.78
C ASP A 337 -5.36 18.83 -20.01
N ALA A 338 -4.15 18.69 -19.45
CA ALA A 338 -3.81 17.55 -18.60
C ALA A 338 -4.65 17.52 -17.32
N GLY A 339 -4.85 18.67 -16.69
CA GLY A 339 -5.73 18.76 -15.50
C GLY A 339 -7.18 18.39 -15.81
N ALA A 340 -7.72 18.88 -16.93
CA ALA A 340 -9.08 18.53 -17.39
C ALA A 340 -9.20 17.04 -17.72
N ALA A 341 -8.18 16.43 -18.33
CA ALA A 341 -8.16 14.99 -18.61
C ALA A 341 -8.12 14.15 -17.33
N VAL A 342 -7.34 14.56 -16.33
CA VAL A 342 -7.31 13.92 -15.01
C VAL A 342 -8.69 14.00 -14.34
N ASP A 343 -9.34 15.16 -14.34
CA ASP A 343 -10.67 15.33 -13.74
C ASP A 343 -11.73 14.49 -14.48
N LYS A 344 -11.68 14.44 -15.81
CA LYS A 344 -12.53 13.58 -16.62
C LYS A 344 -12.35 12.11 -16.28
N PHE A 345 -11.10 11.65 -16.15
CA PHE A 345 -10.79 10.26 -15.82
C PHE A 345 -11.25 9.88 -14.42
N ILE A 346 -11.08 10.75 -13.41
CA ILE A 346 -11.64 10.55 -12.07
C ILE A 346 -13.16 10.40 -12.14
N ALA A 347 -13.85 11.24 -12.91
CA ALA A 347 -15.29 11.15 -13.10
C ALA A 347 -15.72 9.86 -13.83
N GLU A 348 -14.93 9.35 -14.76
CA GLU A 348 -15.17 8.07 -15.44
C GLU A 348 -14.99 6.88 -14.49
N LEU A 349 -13.94 6.88 -13.65
CA LEU A 349 -13.75 5.89 -12.58
C LEU A 349 -14.92 5.90 -11.58
N ALA A 350 -15.37 7.07 -11.17
CA ALA A 350 -16.53 7.24 -10.28
C ALA A 350 -17.84 6.69 -10.88
N LYS A 351 -17.95 6.63 -12.21
CA LYS A 351 -19.08 6.05 -12.96
C LYS A 351 -18.89 4.56 -13.27
N GLY A 352 -17.82 3.94 -12.78
CA GLY A 352 -17.57 2.50 -12.92
C GLY A 352 -16.65 2.12 -14.09
N LEU A 353 -15.87 3.06 -14.66
CA LEU A 353 -14.82 2.69 -15.60
C LEU A 353 -13.87 1.69 -14.91
N ASN A 354 -13.66 0.54 -15.56
CA ASN A 354 -12.78 -0.51 -15.05
C ASN A 354 -11.70 -0.81 -16.10
N LEU A 355 -10.45 -0.45 -15.80
CA LEU A 355 -9.30 -0.76 -16.66
C LEU A 355 -8.72 -2.16 -16.42
N TRP A 356 -9.05 -2.80 -15.28
CA TRP A 356 -8.79 -4.21 -15.04
C TRP A 356 -9.83 -5.10 -15.72
N LYS A 357 -9.98 -4.88 -17.04
CA LYS A 357 -10.94 -5.62 -17.90
C LYS A 357 -10.24 -6.02 -19.19
N GLY A 358 -10.41 -7.28 -19.57
CA GLY A 358 -9.80 -7.85 -20.77
C GLY A 358 -10.35 -7.31 -22.09
N PRO A 359 -9.55 -7.51 -23.16
CA PRO A 359 -8.40 -8.40 -23.18
C PRO A 359 -7.17 -7.79 -22.51
N LEU A 360 -6.53 -8.53 -21.61
CA LEU A 360 -5.24 -8.22 -21.01
C LEU A 360 -4.33 -9.43 -21.09
N ASN A 361 -3.10 -9.24 -21.54
CA ASN A 361 -2.06 -10.23 -21.56
C ASN A 361 -0.97 -9.89 -20.52
N LEU A 362 -0.30 -10.91 -20.02
CA LEU A 362 0.92 -10.77 -19.22
C LEU A 362 2.11 -10.45 -20.12
N GLN A 363 3.22 -10.08 -19.52
CA GLN A 363 4.43 -9.67 -20.22
C GLN A 363 5.00 -10.78 -21.14
N ASP A 364 4.81 -12.03 -20.79
CA ASP A 364 5.22 -13.20 -21.61
C ASP A 364 4.27 -13.50 -22.78
N GLY A 365 3.24 -12.69 -22.97
CA GLY A 365 2.23 -12.85 -24.03
C GLY A 365 1.08 -13.78 -23.66
N SER A 366 1.12 -14.44 -22.50
CA SER A 366 0.02 -15.29 -22.06
C SER A 366 -1.23 -14.46 -21.74
N GLN A 367 -2.42 -14.98 -22.09
CA GLN A 367 -3.68 -14.30 -21.81
C GLN A 367 -3.99 -14.31 -20.32
N TYR A 368 -4.13 -13.12 -19.72
CA TYR A 368 -4.51 -12.96 -18.33
C TYR A 368 -6.02 -12.78 -18.15
N LEU A 369 -6.64 -11.93 -18.93
CA LEU A 369 -8.08 -11.71 -18.97
C LEU A 369 -8.59 -11.81 -20.42
N SER A 370 -9.61 -12.60 -20.62
CA SER A 370 -10.30 -12.69 -21.93
C SER A 370 -11.09 -11.42 -22.22
N SER A 371 -11.48 -11.23 -23.49
CA SER A 371 -12.26 -10.04 -23.91
C SER A 371 -13.53 -9.90 -23.08
N GLY A 372 -13.73 -8.72 -22.51
CA GLY A 372 -14.89 -8.38 -21.68
C GLY A 372 -14.85 -8.88 -20.24
N GLN A 373 -13.91 -9.77 -19.88
CA GLN A 373 -13.75 -10.29 -18.52
C GLN A 373 -13.21 -9.20 -17.60
N ALA A 374 -13.91 -8.93 -16.49
CA ALA A 374 -13.36 -8.13 -15.40
C ALA A 374 -12.46 -8.98 -14.50
N ALA A 375 -11.34 -8.43 -14.06
CA ALA A 375 -10.50 -9.08 -13.08
C ALA A 375 -11.23 -9.22 -11.73
N THR A 376 -11.02 -10.34 -11.06
CA THR A 376 -11.40 -10.53 -9.66
C THR A 376 -10.41 -9.79 -8.76
N GLU A 377 -10.80 -9.55 -7.49
CA GLU A 377 -9.88 -8.96 -6.50
C GLU A 377 -8.59 -9.79 -6.38
N LYS A 378 -8.68 -11.13 -6.38
CA LYS A 378 -7.51 -12.02 -6.38
C LYS A 378 -6.60 -11.84 -7.58
N GLN A 379 -7.18 -11.68 -8.76
CA GLN A 379 -6.38 -11.47 -9.96
C GLN A 379 -5.66 -10.12 -9.94
N ILE A 380 -6.29 -9.08 -9.41
CA ILE A 380 -5.60 -7.79 -9.25
C ILE A 380 -4.52 -7.91 -8.16
N TRP A 381 -4.88 -8.41 -6.97
CA TRP A 381 -3.98 -8.48 -5.81
C TRP A 381 -2.73 -9.29 -6.09
N TYR A 382 -2.88 -10.46 -6.70
CA TYR A 382 -1.80 -11.41 -6.99
C TYR A 382 -1.38 -11.41 -8.46
N LEU A 383 -1.28 -10.23 -9.08
CA LEU A 383 -0.79 -10.13 -10.46
C LEU A 383 0.58 -10.80 -10.59
N PRO A 384 0.72 -11.87 -11.40
CA PRO A 384 1.95 -12.68 -11.39
C PRO A 384 3.10 -12.07 -12.17
N GLN A 385 2.82 -11.21 -13.15
CA GLN A 385 3.79 -10.55 -14.02
C GLN A 385 3.33 -9.13 -14.33
N LEU A 386 4.22 -8.31 -14.87
CA LEU A 386 3.84 -7.06 -15.53
C LEU A 386 2.91 -7.37 -16.73
N LEU A 387 2.24 -6.35 -17.23
CA LEU A 387 1.35 -6.51 -18.40
C LEU A 387 2.14 -6.38 -19.71
N GLU A 388 1.61 -6.98 -20.77
CA GLU A 388 2.11 -6.80 -22.13
C GLU A 388 2.18 -5.32 -22.51
N GLY A 389 3.31 -4.90 -23.10
CA GLY A 389 3.61 -3.52 -23.43
C GLY A 389 4.37 -2.76 -22.34
N MET A 390 4.58 -3.33 -21.16
CA MET A 390 5.48 -2.83 -20.13
C MET A 390 6.87 -3.42 -20.30
N GLN A 391 7.91 -2.64 -20.04
CA GLN A 391 9.29 -3.10 -19.96
C GLN A 391 9.72 -3.22 -18.49
N GLY A 392 10.69 -4.10 -18.23
CA GLY A 392 11.23 -4.36 -16.89
C GLY A 392 11.07 -5.81 -16.47
N GLN A 393 11.57 -6.16 -15.29
CA GLN A 393 11.45 -7.50 -14.74
C GLN A 393 10.07 -7.70 -14.11
N SER A 394 9.45 -8.85 -14.37
CA SER A 394 8.18 -9.24 -13.75
C SER A 394 8.35 -10.01 -12.43
N VAL A 395 9.48 -10.72 -12.28
CA VAL A 395 9.78 -11.59 -11.12
C VAL A 395 11.18 -11.30 -10.60
N SER A 396 11.38 -11.43 -9.31
CA SER A 396 12.72 -11.39 -8.71
C SER A 396 13.55 -12.56 -9.23
N LYS A 397 14.84 -12.33 -9.49
CA LYS A 397 15.78 -13.38 -9.89
C LYS A 397 16.08 -14.35 -8.76
#